data_cd2dcec5b4e90e6695e7bbeaf45334f3
#
_entry.id   cd2dcec5b4e90e6695e7bbeaf45334f3
#
_cell.length_a   1.000
_cell.length_b   1.000
_cell.length_c   1.000
_cell.angle_alpha   90.00
_cell.angle_beta   90.00
_cell.angle_gamma   90.00
#
_symmetry.space_group_name_H-M   'P 1'
#
loop_
_entity.id
_entity.type
_entity.pdbx_description
1 polymer ?
#
loop_
_entity_poly.entity_id
_entity_poly.type
_entity_poly.pdbx_seq_one_letter_code
_entity_poly.pdbx_strand_id
1 'polypeptide(L)'
;AFDRYLEALSDAGLSVVPTRFETTPASDGRIAAWCLQPMLEPGPLGPRWLQRADDDCARGLFDRLTELIMAAVTPRVGLDGQLSNWAVVDEEIVYFDVTTPMLRDDEGRETLDTELFLASLPWALRGLVRRLFLHQILDTYYDPRETVIDLLGNLIKEGLADRLALGLERVNRHVTPAIDEGEVRRYYRQDAQMYALIQRLRRIDRVWQRRLRRRPYPFLLPGRVERRV
;
A
#
# COMPACT_ATOMS: atom_id res chain seq x y z
N ALA A 1 -14.12 8.45 9.45
CA ALA A 1 -13.31 7.28 9.04
C ALA A 1 -11.81 7.54 9.27
N PHE A 2 -11.29 8.68 8.78
CA PHE A 2 -9.85 8.98 8.85
C PHE A 2 -9.29 8.96 10.28
N ASP A 3 -9.84 9.77 11.19
CA ASP A 3 -9.38 9.84 12.59
C ASP A 3 -9.47 8.48 13.30
N ARG A 4 -10.57 7.74 13.08
CA ARG A 4 -10.71 6.38 13.63
C ARG A 4 -9.65 5.40 13.10
N TYR A 5 -9.18 5.61 11.87
CA TYR A 5 -8.10 4.79 11.32
C TYR A 5 -6.77 5.11 12.00
N LEU A 6 -6.46 6.39 12.19
CA LEU A 6 -5.26 6.81 12.92
C LEU A 6 -5.28 6.31 14.37
N GLU A 7 -6.42 6.41 15.06
CA GLU A 7 -6.61 5.87 16.40
C GLU A 7 -6.36 4.35 16.43
N ALA A 8 -6.97 3.59 15.51
CA ALA A 8 -6.80 2.14 15.45
C ALA A 8 -5.34 1.72 15.21
N LEU A 9 -4.59 2.43 14.35
CA LEU A 9 -3.16 2.19 14.14
C LEU A 9 -2.35 2.52 15.40
N SER A 10 -2.65 3.63 16.06
CA SER A 10 -1.99 4.05 17.30
C SER A 10 -2.25 3.08 18.44
N ASP A 11 -3.49 2.62 18.62
CA ASP A 11 -3.89 1.63 19.63
C ASP A 11 -3.19 0.28 19.41
N ALA A 12 -2.86 -0.06 18.16
CA ALA A 12 -2.05 -1.22 17.80
C ALA A 12 -0.54 -1.01 18.00
N GLY A 13 -0.12 0.17 18.47
CA GLY A 13 1.28 0.51 18.76
C GLY A 13 2.08 0.99 17.55
N LEU A 14 1.43 1.40 16.45
CA LEU A 14 2.11 2.05 15.34
C LEU A 14 2.32 3.54 15.61
N SER A 15 3.56 3.98 15.48
CA SER A 15 3.85 5.40 15.34
C SER A 15 3.49 5.87 13.93
N VAL A 16 2.56 6.81 13.84
CA VAL A 16 2.08 7.36 12.57
C VAL A 16 2.59 8.78 12.43
N VAL A 17 3.07 9.12 11.23
CA VAL A 17 3.49 10.50 10.93
C VAL A 17 2.31 11.45 11.15
N PRO A 18 2.48 12.55 11.90
CA PRO A 18 1.42 13.52 12.16
C PRO A 18 0.73 13.93 10.87
N THR A 19 -0.55 13.61 10.76
CA THR A 19 -1.31 13.82 9.53
C THR A 19 -2.56 14.62 9.82
N ARG A 20 -2.77 15.67 9.02
CA ARG A 20 -3.97 16.51 9.07
C ARG A 20 -4.76 16.33 7.79
N PHE A 21 -6.05 16.07 7.93
CA PHE A 21 -6.99 15.96 6.83
C PHE A 21 -7.81 17.26 6.70
N GLU A 22 -7.75 17.89 5.53
CA GLU A 22 -8.48 19.10 5.25
C GLU A 22 -9.37 18.94 4.01
N THR A 23 -10.50 19.61 3.99
CA THR A 23 -11.40 19.64 2.84
C THR A 23 -11.73 21.06 2.44
N THR A 24 -11.82 21.30 1.14
CA THR A 24 -12.21 22.58 0.57
C THR A 24 -13.24 22.37 -0.52
N PRO A 25 -14.39 23.09 -0.51
CA PRO A 25 -15.33 23.08 -1.60
C PRO A 25 -14.70 23.63 -2.88
N ALA A 26 -14.83 22.89 -3.97
CA ALA A 26 -14.47 23.37 -5.31
C ALA A 26 -15.61 24.12 -5.96
N SER A 27 -15.30 25.02 -6.90
CA SER A 27 -16.29 25.87 -7.61
C SER A 27 -17.33 25.10 -8.41
N ASP A 28 -17.07 23.83 -8.71
CA ASP A 28 -17.97 22.94 -9.47
C ASP A 28 -18.82 22.02 -8.57
N GLY A 29 -18.85 22.30 -7.26
CA GLY A 29 -19.62 21.53 -6.26
C GLY A 29 -18.95 20.25 -5.79
N ARG A 30 -17.76 19.93 -6.25
CA ARG A 30 -16.93 18.84 -5.72
C ARG A 30 -16.25 19.26 -4.45
N ILE A 31 -15.74 18.29 -3.71
CA ILE A 31 -14.90 18.52 -2.53
C ILE A 31 -13.47 18.10 -2.88
N ALA A 32 -12.53 19.02 -2.70
CA ALA A 32 -11.12 18.69 -2.70
C ALA A 32 -10.72 18.27 -1.28
N ALA A 33 -10.02 17.17 -1.16
CA ALA A 33 -9.52 16.64 0.10
C ALA A 33 -7.98 16.61 0.08
N TRP A 34 -7.36 16.97 1.18
CA TRP A 34 -5.91 17.10 1.33
C TRP A 34 -5.46 16.36 2.58
N CYS A 35 -4.44 15.51 2.44
CA CYS A 35 -3.67 14.98 3.55
C CYS A 35 -2.37 15.79 3.66
N LEU A 36 -2.15 16.42 4.80
CA LEU A 36 -1.00 17.27 5.08
C LEU A 36 -0.12 16.56 6.11
N GLN A 37 1.14 16.32 5.74
CA GLN A 37 2.15 15.67 6.57
C GLN A 37 3.44 16.50 6.54
N PRO A 38 4.27 16.47 7.60
CA PRO A 38 5.62 16.98 7.50
C PRO A 38 6.39 16.22 6.42
N MET A 39 7.25 16.93 5.70
CA MET A 39 8.10 16.32 4.70
C MET A 39 9.17 15.46 5.38
N LEU A 40 9.20 14.18 5.05
CA LEU A 40 10.27 13.28 5.48
C LEU A 40 11.48 13.39 4.53
N GLU A 41 12.65 13.41 5.11
CA GLU A 41 13.89 13.31 4.33
C GLU A 41 13.96 11.95 3.61
N PRO A 42 14.59 11.87 2.43
CA PRO A 42 14.66 10.60 1.68
C PRO A 42 15.45 9.49 2.40
N GLY A 43 16.41 9.88 3.25
CA GLY A 43 17.30 8.94 3.94
C GLY A 43 16.61 7.98 4.90
N PRO A 44 15.70 8.44 5.73
CA PRO A 44 14.88 7.62 6.63
C PRO A 44 13.90 6.67 5.96
N LEU A 45 13.51 6.90 4.70
CA LEU A 45 12.52 6.05 4.03
C LEU A 45 12.97 4.58 3.98
N GLY A 46 12.07 3.68 4.32
CA GLY A 46 12.35 2.25 4.53
C GLY A 46 13.27 1.61 3.50
N PRO A 47 13.01 1.70 2.18
CA PRO A 47 13.92 1.14 1.18
C PRO A 47 15.32 1.78 1.20
N ARG A 48 15.41 3.09 1.38
CA ARG A 48 16.70 3.81 1.44
C ARG A 48 17.46 3.51 2.72
N TRP A 49 16.75 3.35 3.82
CA TRP A 49 17.33 2.99 5.10
C TRP A 49 17.87 1.56 5.05
N LEU A 50 17.07 0.59 4.60
CA LEU A 50 17.46 -0.82 4.52
C LEU A 50 18.62 -1.06 3.54
N GLN A 51 18.73 -0.25 2.48
CA GLN A 51 19.86 -0.33 1.54
C GLN A 51 21.21 -0.08 2.20
N ARG A 52 21.25 0.70 3.29
CA ARG A 52 22.47 1.13 4.00
C ARG A 52 22.66 0.42 5.33
N ALA A 53 21.63 -0.23 5.84
CA ALA A 53 21.67 -0.96 7.10
C ALA A 53 22.57 -2.19 7.00
N ASP A 54 23.31 -2.46 8.06
CA ASP A 54 23.97 -3.74 8.24
C ASP A 54 22.94 -4.85 8.50
N ASP A 55 23.41 -6.10 8.57
CA ASP A 55 22.52 -7.24 8.71
C ASP A 55 21.80 -7.27 10.07
N ASP A 56 22.42 -6.79 11.14
CA ASP A 56 21.80 -6.82 12.47
C ASP A 56 20.70 -5.76 12.58
N CYS A 57 20.96 -4.57 12.08
CA CYS A 57 19.95 -3.52 11.94
C CYS A 57 18.78 -3.96 11.03
N ALA A 58 19.09 -4.61 9.90
CA ALA A 58 18.08 -5.14 9.01
C ALA A 58 17.22 -6.23 9.66
N ARG A 59 17.82 -7.14 10.45
CA ARG A 59 17.08 -8.14 11.24
C ARG A 59 16.11 -7.48 12.20
N GLY A 60 16.59 -6.50 12.96
CA GLY A 60 15.75 -5.76 13.91
C GLY A 60 14.58 -5.05 13.22
N LEU A 61 14.81 -4.46 12.03
CA LEU A 61 13.75 -3.84 11.24
C LEU A 61 12.67 -4.85 10.84
N PHE A 62 13.06 -6.01 10.28
CA PHE A 62 12.08 -7.03 9.86
C PHE A 62 11.28 -7.59 11.02
N ASP A 63 11.92 -7.85 12.17
CA ASP A 63 11.19 -8.30 13.36
C ASP A 63 10.14 -7.24 13.76
N ARG A 64 10.57 -5.99 13.89
CA ARG A 64 9.68 -4.93 14.37
C ARG A 64 8.56 -4.61 13.39
N LEU A 65 8.84 -4.55 12.08
CA LEU A 65 7.79 -4.36 11.07
C LEU A 65 6.78 -5.50 11.11
N THR A 66 7.24 -6.75 11.24
CA THR A 66 6.34 -7.90 11.31
C THR A 66 5.47 -7.85 12.56
N GLU A 67 6.05 -7.55 13.73
CA GLU A 67 5.29 -7.38 14.98
C GLU A 67 4.20 -6.30 14.84
N LEU A 68 4.55 -5.14 14.27
CA LEU A 68 3.61 -4.04 14.06
C LEU A 68 2.47 -4.43 13.10
N ILE A 69 2.80 -5.09 11.99
CA ILE A 69 1.80 -5.58 11.03
C ILE A 69 0.87 -6.60 11.70
N MET A 70 1.43 -7.60 12.41
CA MET A 70 0.65 -8.63 13.11
C MET A 70 -0.24 -8.07 14.21
N ALA A 71 0.15 -6.95 14.83
CA ALA A 71 -0.65 -6.27 15.84
C ALA A 71 -1.76 -5.40 15.22
N ALA A 72 -1.48 -4.71 14.13
CA ALA A 72 -2.40 -3.74 13.54
C ALA A 72 -3.43 -4.36 12.60
N VAL A 73 -3.00 -5.35 11.80
CA VAL A 73 -3.87 -5.92 10.77
C VAL A 73 -4.85 -6.92 11.38
N THR A 74 -6.12 -6.65 11.19
CA THR A 74 -7.23 -7.47 11.65
C THR A 74 -8.30 -7.55 10.57
N PRO A 75 -9.32 -8.40 10.70
CA PRO A 75 -10.45 -8.38 9.75
C PRO A 75 -11.16 -7.03 9.62
N ARG A 76 -10.88 -6.07 10.53
CA ARG A 76 -11.51 -4.74 10.57
C ARG A 76 -10.56 -3.58 10.28
N VAL A 77 -9.26 -3.78 10.44
CA VAL A 77 -8.22 -2.77 10.22
C VAL A 77 -7.24 -3.32 9.21
N GLY A 78 -7.19 -2.72 8.05
CA GLY A 78 -6.24 -3.07 6.99
C GLY A 78 -5.02 -2.16 7.00
N LEU A 79 -3.94 -2.64 6.38
CA LEU A 79 -2.68 -1.91 6.28
C LEU A 79 -1.99 -2.23 4.95
N ASP A 80 -1.48 -1.21 4.26
CA ASP A 80 -0.53 -1.39 3.16
C ASP A 80 0.88 -1.58 3.75
N GLY A 81 1.30 -2.83 3.87
CA GLY A 81 2.54 -3.22 4.55
C GLY A 81 3.83 -2.94 3.77
N GLN A 82 3.75 -2.39 2.56
CA GLN A 82 4.93 -2.16 1.71
C GLN A 82 6.01 -1.36 2.44
N LEU A 83 7.27 -1.82 2.34
CA LEU A 83 8.42 -1.15 2.98
C LEU A 83 8.52 0.32 2.61
N SER A 84 8.06 0.69 1.41
CA SER A 84 8.01 2.07 0.93
C SER A 84 7.07 2.99 1.71
N ASN A 85 6.21 2.45 2.57
CA ASN A 85 5.24 3.19 3.39
C ASN A 85 5.73 3.44 4.82
N TRP A 86 6.96 3.02 5.11
CA TRP A 86 7.60 3.16 6.41
C TRP A 86 8.86 4.02 6.34
N ALA A 87 9.18 4.65 7.45
CA ALA A 87 10.45 5.36 7.63
C ALA A 87 11.04 5.05 9.01
N VAL A 88 12.36 5.19 9.14
CA VAL A 88 13.07 5.10 10.43
C VAL A 88 13.58 6.49 10.76
N VAL A 89 12.96 7.13 11.75
CA VAL A 89 13.25 8.50 12.19
C VAL A 89 13.66 8.43 13.67
N ASP A 90 14.84 8.89 14.00
CA ASP A 90 15.38 8.87 15.38
C ASP A 90 15.25 7.50 16.05
N GLU A 91 15.61 6.43 15.30
CA GLU A 91 15.53 5.02 15.69
C GLU A 91 14.09 4.47 15.85
N GLU A 92 13.08 5.29 15.62
CA GLU A 92 11.68 4.90 15.65
C GLU A 92 11.18 4.54 14.25
N ILE A 93 10.41 3.45 14.15
CA ILE A 93 9.73 3.07 12.90
C ILE A 93 8.39 3.79 12.83
N VAL A 94 8.22 4.62 11.81
CA VAL A 94 6.99 5.39 11.60
C VAL A 94 6.30 4.99 10.31
N TYR A 95 4.98 4.89 10.34
CA TYR A 95 4.12 4.63 9.19
C TYR A 95 3.56 5.94 8.66
N PHE A 96 3.57 6.16 7.34
CA PHE A 96 3.12 7.44 6.77
C PHE A 96 2.08 7.33 5.65
N ASP A 97 1.81 6.16 5.09
CA ASP A 97 0.74 6.02 4.08
C ASP A 97 -0.64 5.79 4.71
N VAL A 98 -1.21 6.85 5.24
CA VAL A 98 -2.54 6.86 5.85
C VAL A 98 -3.61 7.48 4.95
N THR A 99 -3.27 7.74 3.68
CA THR A 99 -4.18 8.42 2.74
C THR A 99 -5.38 7.57 2.35
N THR A 100 -5.29 6.26 2.56
CA THR A 100 -6.36 5.29 2.29
C THR A 100 -6.75 4.61 3.60
N PRO A 101 -7.70 5.17 4.39
CA PRO A 101 -8.11 4.60 5.66
C PRO A 101 -8.85 3.27 5.45
N MET A 102 -8.16 2.16 5.70
CA MET A 102 -8.66 0.80 5.52
C MET A 102 -9.35 0.32 6.79
N LEU A 103 -10.64 0.59 6.89
CA LEU A 103 -11.50 0.16 8.00
C LEU A 103 -12.75 -0.55 7.48
N ARG A 104 -13.15 -1.61 8.17
CA ARG A 104 -14.43 -2.28 7.99
C ARG A 104 -15.34 -2.08 9.20
N ASP A 105 -16.64 -2.01 8.95
CA ASP A 105 -17.67 -1.98 9.99
C ASP A 105 -17.90 -3.38 10.59
N ASP A 106 -18.87 -3.47 11.51
CA ASP A 106 -19.23 -4.72 12.21
C ASP A 106 -19.76 -5.80 11.26
N GLU A 107 -20.29 -5.39 10.11
CA GLU A 107 -20.78 -6.28 9.07
C GLU A 107 -19.69 -6.63 8.01
N GLY A 108 -18.45 -6.17 8.21
CA GLY A 108 -17.32 -6.42 7.30
C GLY A 108 -17.32 -5.58 6.03
N ARG A 109 -18.10 -4.50 5.98
CA ARG A 109 -18.16 -3.60 4.81
C ARG A 109 -17.10 -2.49 4.94
N GLU A 110 -16.48 -2.15 3.82
CA GLU A 110 -15.53 -1.04 3.76
C GLU A 110 -16.19 0.28 4.18
N THR A 111 -15.56 1.02 5.09
CA THR A 111 -16.02 2.36 5.49
C THR A 111 -15.58 3.44 4.50
N LEU A 112 -14.54 3.16 3.72
CA LEU A 112 -14.09 4.01 2.63
C LEU A 112 -14.96 3.77 1.39
N ASP A 113 -15.27 4.84 0.66
CA ASP A 113 -15.93 4.71 -0.64
C ASP A 113 -15.01 3.99 -1.64
N THR A 114 -15.32 2.73 -1.89
CA THR A 114 -14.55 1.88 -2.82
C THR A 114 -14.60 2.37 -4.26
N GLU A 115 -15.52 3.26 -4.63
CA GLU A 115 -15.54 3.92 -5.95
C GLU A 115 -14.26 4.74 -6.20
N LEU A 116 -13.57 5.21 -5.16
CA LEU A 116 -12.30 5.91 -5.29
C LEU A 116 -11.23 5.01 -5.93
N PHE A 117 -11.15 3.73 -5.54
CA PHE A 117 -10.23 2.77 -6.17
C PHE A 117 -10.60 2.51 -7.63
N LEU A 118 -11.89 2.37 -7.90
CA LEU A 118 -12.40 2.10 -9.25
C LEU A 118 -12.32 3.32 -10.15
N ALA A 119 -12.33 4.54 -9.59
CA ALA A 119 -12.34 5.78 -10.37
C ALA A 119 -11.17 5.89 -11.34
N SER A 120 -9.99 5.35 -10.96
CA SER A 120 -8.80 5.36 -11.80
C SER A 120 -8.82 4.32 -12.93
N LEU A 121 -9.74 3.35 -12.89
CA LEU A 121 -9.88 2.33 -13.92
C LEU A 121 -10.72 2.84 -15.11
N PRO A 122 -10.48 2.31 -16.31
CA PRO A 122 -11.35 2.55 -17.46
C PRO A 122 -12.81 2.21 -17.13
N TRP A 123 -13.73 3.08 -17.52
CA TRP A 123 -15.14 2.95 -17.19
C TRP A 123 -15.75 1.57 -17.55
N ALA A 124 -15.31 0.98 -18.66
CA ALA A 124 -15.81 -0.31 -19.13
C ALA A 124 -15.40 -1.49 -18.20
N LEU A 125 -14.34 -1.32 -17.38
CA LEU A 125 -13.84 -2.37 -16.49
C LEU A 125 -14.33 -2.22 -15.05
N ARG A 126 -14.82 -1.02 -14.66
CA ARG A 126 -15.22 -0.75 -13.28
C ARG A 126 -16.23 -1.75 -12.74
N GLY A 127 -17.27 -2.04 -13.53
CA GLY A 127 -18.30 -3.01 -13.14
C GLY A 127 -17.77 -4.43 -12.97
N LEU A 128 -16.88 -4.86 -13.86
CA LEU A 128 -16.27 -6.19 -13.80
C LEU A 128 -15.34 -6.32 -12.58
N VAL A 129 -14.45 -5.34 -12.39
CA VAL A 129 -13.50 -5.32 -11.26
C VAL A 129 -14.26 -5.25 -9.93
N ARG A 130 -15.26 -4.39 -9.83
CA ARG A 130 -16.10 -4.28 -8.63
C ARG A 130 -16.73 -5.62 -8.25
N ARG A 131 -17.27 -6.36 -9.24
CA ARG A 131 -18.02 -7.59 -8.99
C ARG A 131 -17.14 -8.79 -8.70
N LEU A 132 -15.96 -8.88 -9.34
CA LEU A 132 -15.17 -10.12 -9.33
C LEU A 132 -13.87 -10.02 -8.54
N PHE A 133 -13.27 -8.85 -8.43
CA PHE A 133 -11.89 -8.72 -7.94
C PHE A 133 -11.72 -7.78 -6.76
N LEU A 134 -12.62 -6.79 -6.59
CA LEU A 134 -12.42 -5.74 -5.60
C LEU A 134 -12.28 -6.32 -4.18
N HIS A 135 -13.17 -7.22 -3.78
CA HIS A 135 -13.11 -7.84 -2.45
C HIS A 135 -11.81 -8.62 -2.26
N GLN A 136 -11.41 -9.43 -3.23
CA GLN A 136 -10.16 -10.21 -3.13
C GLN A 136 -8.93 -9.30 -3.01
N ILE A 137 -8.90 -8.18 -3.75
CA ILE A 137 -7.80 -7.22 -3.67
C ILE A 137 -7.78 -6.54 -2.30
N LEU A 138 -8.95 -6.15 -1.79
CA LEU A 138 -9.03 -5.50 -0.49
C LEU A 138 -8.75 -6.46 0.65
N ASP A 139 -9.22 -7.71 0.59
CA ASP A 139 -9.04 -8.71 1.63
C ASP A 139 -7.57 -8.96 1.98
N THR A 140 -6.65 -8.83 1.02
CA THR A 140 -5.20 -9.00 1.26
C THR A 140 -4.65 -7.98 2.27
N TYR A 141 -5.20 -6.77 2.33
CA TYR A 141 -4.79 -5.76 3.29
C TYR A 141 -5.31 -6.00 4.72
N TYR A 142 -6.32 -6.87 4.87
CA TYR A 142 -6.93 -7.24 6.17
C TYR A 142 -6.46 -8.61 6.68
N ASP A 143 -5.52 -9.23 5.96
CA ASP A 143 -4.86 -10.47 6.38
C ASP A 143 -3.40 -10.15 6.75
N PRO A 144 -3.00 -10.34 8.03
CA PRO A 144 -1.66 -9.99 8.47
C PRO A 144 -0.56 -10.79 7.75
N ARG A 145 -0.82 -12.04 7.39
CA ARG A 145 0.15 -12.87 6.66
C ARG A 145 0.34 -12.38 5.21
N GLU A 146 -0.75 -12.05 4.52
CA GLU A 146 -0.70 -11.50 3.16
C GLU A 146 -0.01 -10.12 3.15
N THR A 147 -0.25 -9.29 4.18
CA THR A 147 0.42 -8.01 4.37
C THR A 147 1.93 -8.17 4.56
N VAL A 148 2.38 -9.22 5.28
CA VAL A 148 3.82 -9.54 5.40
C VAL A 148 4.39 -10.07 4.08
N ILE A 149 3.62 -10.83 3.30
CA ILE A 149 4.04 -11.24 1.94
C ILE A 149 4.22 -10.01 1.04
N ASP A 150 3.34 -9.03 1.14
CA ASP A 150 3.47 -7.77 0.40
C ASP A 150 4.71 -6.96 0.84
N LEU A 151 5.01 -6.89 2.14
CA LEU A 151 6.25 -6.32 2.67
C LEU A 151 7.48 -6.96 1.99
N LEU A 152 7.54 -8.29 1.95
CA LEU A 152 8.65 -9.04 1.33
C LEU A 152 8.66 -8.88 -0.20
N GLY A 153 7.50 -8.86 -0.84
CA GLY A 153 7.36 -8.60 -2.28
C GLY A 153 7.85 -7.21 -2.67
N ASN A 154 7.65 -6.23 -1.79
CA ASN A 154 8.12 -4.87 -1.98
C ASN A 154 9.67 -4.79 -2.01
N LEU A 155 10.41 -5.66 -1.34
CA LEU A 155 11.87 -5.73 -1.45
C LEU A 155 12.31 -5.96 -2.90
N ILE A 156 11.64 -6.86 -3.61
CA ILE A 156 11.96 -7.14 -5.02
C ILE A 156 11.63 -5.91 -5.88
N LYS A 157 10.50 -5.27 -5.62
CA LYS A 157 10.07 -4.04 -6.30
C LYS A 157 11.06 -2.90 -6.14
N GLU A 158 11.62 -2.73 -4.94
CA GLU A 158 12.57 -1.67 -4.60
C GLU A 158 14.04 -2.00 -4.95
N GLY A 159 14.30 -3.19 -5.55
CA GLY A 159 15.64 -3.60 -5.94
C GLY A 159 16.49 -4.14 -4.79
N LEU A 160 15.86 -4.58 -3.70
CA LEU A 160 16.47 -5.11 -2.48
C LEU A 160 16.27 -6.63 -2.37
N ALA A 161 16.23 -7.33 -3.50
CA ALA A 161 16.01 -8.79 -3.53
C ALA A 161 17.11 -9.59 -2.81
N ASP A 162 18.29 -9.02 -2.65
CA ASP A 162 19.40 -9.56 -1.86
C ASP A 162 19.07 -9.61 -0.35
N ARG A 163 18.16 -8.78 0.13
CA ARG A 163 17.67 -8.76 1.52
C ARG A 163 16.54 -9.77 1.78
N LEU A 164 16.00 -10.40 0.74
CA LEU A 164 14.83 -11.27 0.85
C LEU A 164 15.07 -12.50 1.75
N ALA A 165 16.21 -13.15 1.62
CA ALA A 165 16.54 -14.33 2.45
C ALA A 165 16.58 -13.98 3.93
N LEU A 166 17.19 -12.85 4.27
CA LEU A 166 17.24 -12.34 5.64
C LEU A 166 15.85 -11.94 6.14
N GLY A 167 15.06 -11.27 5.31
CA GLY A 167 13.67 -10.93 5.61
C GLY A 167 12.84 -12.18 5.93
N LEU A 168 12.90 -13.22 5.07
CA LEU A 168 12.19 -14.49 5.28
C LEU A 168 12.62 -15.19 6.60
N GLU A 169 13.92 -15.21 6.91
CA GLU A 169 14.40 -15.76 8.18
C GLU A 169 13.71 -15.09 9.36
N ARG A 170 13.57 -13.77 9.32
CA ARG A 170 13.02 -13.00 10.46
C ARG A 170 11.51 -13.07 10.54
N VAL A 171 10.79 -12.80 9.46
CA VAL A 171 9.32 -12.80 9.49
C VAL A 171 8.75 -14.17 9.86
N ASN A 172 9.40 -15.26 9.46
CA ASN A 172 8.96 -16.62 9.78
C ASN A 172 9.10 -17.00 11.27
N ARG A 173 9.65 -16.14 12.11
CA ARG A 173 9.60 -16.29 13.58
C ARG A 173 8.26 -15.83 14.15
N HIS A 174 7.54 -15.01 13.41
CA HIS A 174 6.30 -14.35 13.87
C HIS A 174 5.07 -14.85 13.11
N VAL A 175 5.23 -15.44 11.91
CA VAL A 175 4.14 -15.80 11.00
C VAL A 175 4.00 -17.32 10.88
N THR A 176 2.75 -17.80 10.95
CA THR A 176 2.41 -19.21 10.75
C THR A 176 1.19 -19.34 9.84
N PRO A 177 1.22 -20.18 8.80
CA PRO A 177 2.34 -21.02 8.34
C PRO A 177 3.50 -20.17 7.78
N ALA A 178 4.72 -20.74 7.79
CA ALA A 178 5.90 -20.06 7.27
C ALA A 178 5.72 -19.67 5.79
N ILE A 179 6.30 -18.53 5.43
CA ILE A 179 6.30 -17.99 4.06
C ILE A 179 7.57 -18.49 3.36
N ASP A 180 7.41 -19.03 2.14
CA ASP A 180 8.55 -19.43 1.32
C ASP A 180 8.88 -18.39 0.23
N GLU A 181 10.11 -18.40 -0.27
CA GLU A 181 10.57 -17.47 -1.27
C GLU A 181 9.77 -17.59 -2.59
N GLY A 182 9.34 -18.79 -2.95
CA GLY A 182 8.54 -19.03 -4.16
C GLY A 182 7.17 -18.36 -4.07
N GLU A 183 6.59 -18.32 -2.87
CA GLU A 183 5.33 -17.62 -2.58
C GLU A 183 5.48 -16.11 -2.77
N VAL A 184 6.51 -15.51 -2.18
CA VAL A 184 6.80 -14.06 -2.32
C VAL A 184 7.05 -13.70 -3.78
N ARG A 185 7.87 -14.48 -4.50
CA ARG A 185 8.15 -14.23 -5.93
C ARG A 185 6.92 -14.41 -6.81
N ARG A 186 6.03 -15.33 -6.47
CA ARG A 186 4.76 -15.53 -7.17
C ARG A 186 3.84 -14.33 -6.95
N TYR A 187 3.67 -13.89 -5.70
CA TYR A 187 2.93 -12.70 -5.33
C TYR A 187 3.43 -11.47 -6.11
N TYR A 188 4.73 -11.19 -6.06
CA TYR A 188 5.33 -10.07 -6.78
C TYR A 188 5.07 -10.11 -8.28
N ARG A 189 5.19 -11.29 -8.92
CA ARG A 189 4.91 -11.43 -10.37
C ARG A 189 3.45 -11.11 -10.70
N GLN A 190 2.52 -11.59 -9.89
CA GLN A 190 1.09 -11.33 -10.06
C GLN A 190 0.78 -9.84 -9.91
N ASP A 191 1.32 -9.18 -8.87
CA ASP A 191 1.18 -7.74 -8.67
C ASP A 191 1.79 -6.94 -9.84
N ALA A 192 3.00 -7.29 -10.27
CA ALA A 192 3.66 -6.62 -11.38
C ALA A 192 2.87 -6.75 -12.71
N GLN A 193 2.30 -7.93 -12.99
CA GLN A 193 1.46 -8.16 -14.16
C GLN A 193 0.15 -7.38 -14.09
N MET A 194 -0.50 -7.38 -12.93
CA MET A 194 -1.74 -6.62 -12.70
C MET A 194 -1.49 -5.13 -12.84
N TYR A 195 -0.43 -4.61 -12.23
CA TYR A 195 -0.03 -3.22 -12.38
C TYR A 195 0.22 -2.84 -13.84
N ALA A 196 0.99 -3.65 -14.58
CA ALA A 196 1.28 -3.40 -16.00
C ALA A 196 -0.01 -3.37 -16.85
N LEU A 197 -0.92 -4.31 -16.60
CA LEU A 197 -2.23 -4.37 -17.26
C LEU A 197 -3.05 -3.11 -16.97
N ILE A 198 -3.19 -2.73 -15.71
CA ILE A 198 -3.94 -1.53 -15.31
C ILE A 198 -3.35 -0.28 -15.96
N GLN A 199 -2.03 -0.11 -15.95
CA GLN A 199 -1.38 1.04 -16.56
C GLN A 199 -1.57 1.08 -18.09
N ARG A 200 -1.55 -0.07 -18.75
CA ARG A 200 -1.84 -0.18 -20.19
C ARG A 200 -3.28 0.26 -20.50
N LEU A 201 -4.23 -0.23 -19.72
CA LEU A 201 -5.64 0.09 -19.88
C LEU A 201 -5.92 1.58 -19.59
N ARG A 202 -5.30 2.15 -18.56
CA ARG A 202 -5.39 3.60 -18.24
C ARG A 202 -4.84 4.47 -19.39
N ARG A 203 -3.75 4.05 -20.06
CA ARG A 203 -3.21 4.77 -21.22
C ARG A 203 -4.19 4.72 -22.41
N ILE A 204 -4.83 3.59 -22.65
CA ILE A 204 -5.87 3.46 -23.69
C ILE A 204 -7.06 4.36 -23.36
N ASP A 205 -7.56 4.32 -22.12
CA ASP A 205 -8.68 5.16 -21.68
C ASP A 205 -8.35 6.66 -21.80
N ARG A 206 -7.11 7.07 -21.46
CA ARG A 206 -6.66 8.46 -21.67
C ARG A 206 -6.77 8.89 -23.13
N VAL A 207 -6.33 8.03 -24.07
CA VAL A 207 -6.43 8.33 -25.51
C VAL A 207 -7.89 8.43 -25.94
N TRP A 208 -8.73 7.50 -25.49
CA TRP A 208 -10.17 7.50 -25.73
C TRP A 208 -10.85 8.78 -25.21
N GLN A 209 -10.59 9.15 -23.97
CA GLN A 209 -11.19 10.33 -23.36
C GLN A 209 -10.77 11.63 -24.08
N ARG A 210 -9.48 11.76 -24.38
CA ARG A 210 -8.95 12.97 -25.03
C ARG A 210 -9.36 13.10 -26.50
N ARG A 211 -9.24 12.02 -27.28
CA ARG A 211 -9.44 12.08 -28.74
C ARG A 211 -10.90 11.91 -29.16
N LEU A 212 -11.63 11.00 -28.54
CA LEU A 212 -13.00 10.67 -28.94
C LEU A 212 -14.04 11.43 -28.11
N ARG A 213 -13.88 11.45 -26.77
CA ARG A 213 -14.85 12.14 -25.91
C ARG A 213 -14.52 13.62 -25.69
N ARG A 214 -13.36 14.10 -26.13
CA ARG A 214 -12.89 15.49 -26.00
C ARG A 214 -12.96 16.00 -24.54
N ARG A 215 -12.67 15.11 -23.57
CA ARG A 215 -12.67 15.41 -22.13
C ARG A 215 -11.25 15.38 -21.57
N PRO A 216 -10.92 16.20 -20.57
CA PRO A 216 -9.65 16.07 -19.85
C PRO A 216 -9.60 14.73 -19.15
N TYR A 217 -8.42 14.10 -19.14
CA TYR A 217 -8.18 12.89 -18.35
C TYR A 217 -7.75 13.32 -16.94
N PRO A 218 -8.53 12.96 -15.89
CA PRO A 218 -8.38 13.55 -14.56
C PRO A 218 -7.25 12.93 -13.72
N PHE A 219 -6.58 11.87 -14.23
CA PHE A 219 -5.58 11.14 -13.46
C PHE A 219 -4.18 11.38 -14.00
N LEU A 220 -3.21 11.47 -13.08
CA LEU A 220 -1.80 11.38 -13.43
C LEU A 220 -1.46 9.94 -13.82
N LEU A 221 -0.70 9.77 -14.89
CA LEU A 221 -0.16 8.48 -15.26
C LEU A 221 1.36 8.53 -15.00
N PRO A 222 1.89 7.56 -14.27
CA PRO A 222 3.33 7.44 -14.10
C PRO A 222 4.01 7.25 -15.46
N GLY A 223 5.28 7.61 -15.57
CA GLY A 223 6.13 7.26 -16.69
C GLY A 223 6.13 5.75 -16.95
N ARG A 224 6.89 5.30 -17.94
CA ARG A 224 7.11 3.86 -18.11
C ARG A 224 7.95 3.36 -16.93
N VAL A 225 7.34 2.62 -16.03
CA VAL A 225 8.03 1.88 -14.98
C VAL A 225 8.23 0.47 -15.52
N GLU A 226 9.46 0.10 -15.81
CA GLU A 226 9.83 -1.28 -16.14
C GLU A 226 10.08 -2.00 -14.81
N ARG A 227 9.09 -2.76 -14.35
CA ARG A 227 9.30 -3.72 -13.27
C ARG A 227 10.03 -4.92 -13.86
N ARG A 228 11.22 -5.21 -13.36
CA ARG A 228 11.97 -6.43 -13.72
C ARG A 228 11.20 -7.62 -13.11
N VAL A 229 10.61 -8.45 -13.96
CA VAL A 229 9.90 -9.68 -13.60
C VAL A 229 10.86 -10.85 -13.63
#